data_289e3803c4296f4b3f75745246875da3
#
_entry.id   289e3803c4296f4b3f75745246875da3
#
_cell.length_a   1.000
_cell.length_b   1.000
_cell.length_c   1.000
_cell.angle_alpha   90.00
_cell.angle_beta   90.00
_cell.angle_gamma   90.00
#
_symmetry.space_group_name_H-M   'P 1'
#
loop_
_entity.id
_entity.type
_entity.pdbx_description
1 polymer ?
#
loop_
_entity_poly.entity_id
_entity_poly.type
_entity_poly.pdbx_seq_one_letter_code
_entity_poly.pdbx_strand_id
1 'polypeptide(L)'
;MLFDFGRRESALRNARHLLVAANANQDSRLQEAFVLAAQLYYDTLAAQRSQVAATQVATLAAENLKAASAKYEAGAAALSDRLQAQTAYSQARLNEVRGNGALRSAKGLIAIRMGLPPQTPLELAGSLSRRPDTHFVKTVDELLEQARQDHPSLIAAKAKLDAAKAAIDESKASGRPTLSFIASISDVQTNQPIALNGDSHLRENSVGLQLNIPLFEGFERTYQVRGAQAKFETSKAELSEVEQRISMELWANYQSLNIETHSLEKTAEWVDQSSQALQVVQGRYRSGVGNMIELLNALTAYAAAEQQHINTLNSWQLARLKLAASLGRLGFWTL
;
A
#
# COMPACT_ATOMS: atom_id res chain seq x y z
N MET A 1 45.02 9.57 -10.65
CA MET A 1 45.27 9.63 -9.18
C MET A 1 45.74 8.28 -8.73
N LEU A 2 46.92 8.16 -8.09
CA LEU A 2 47.50 6.89 -7.62
C LEU A 2 47.12 6.61 -6.16
N PHE A 3 47.14 7.66 -5.33
CA PHE A 3 46.89 7.53 -3.91
C PHE A 3 46.16 8.79 -3.35
N ASP A 4 45.14 8.60 -2.48
CA ASP A 4 44.27 9.68 -1.95
C ASP A 4 43.84 9.45 -0.48
N PHE A 5 44.63 8.66 0.25
CA PHE A 5 44.41 8.36 1.68
C PHE A 5 42.98 7.90 2.00
N GLY A 6 42.35 7.15 1.10
CA GLY A 6 41.04 6.52 1.31
C GLY A 6 39.85 7.38 0.89
N ARG A 7 40.04 8.53 0.23
CA ARG A 7 38.92 9.35 -0.25
C ARG A 7 38.03 8.59 -1.23
N ARG A 8 38.62 7.96 -2.28
CA ARG A 8 37.84 7.19 -3.27
C ARG A 8 37.20 5.95 -2.67
N GLU A 9 37.89 5.28 -1.72
CA GLU A 9 37.33 4.12 -1.04
C GLU A 9 36.11 4.52 -0.20
N SER A 10 36.16 5.64 0.52
CA SER A 10 35.02 6.16 1.29
C SER A 10 33.88 6.61 0.39
N ALA A 11 34.16 7.27 -0.74
CA ALA A 11 33.18 7.61 -1.76
C ALA A 11 32.52 6.37 -2.37
N LEU A 12 33.29 5.31 -2.64
CA LEU A 12 32.78 4.04 -3.14
C LEU A 12 31.90 3.34 -2.11
N ARG A 13 32.28 3.33 -0.82
CA ARG A 13 31.46 2.80 0.27
C ARG A 13 30.14 3.56 0.38
N ASN A 14 30.19 4.91 0.34
CA ASN A 14 29.00 5.76 0.34
C ASN A 14 28.07 5.37 -0.82
N ALA A 15 28.58 5.32 -2.05
CA ALA A 15 27.81 4.96 -3.24
C ALA A 15 27.20 3.54 -3.14
N ARG A 16 27.94 2.56 -2.60
CA ARG A 16 27.42 1.21 -2.38
C ARG A 16 26.27 1.17 -1.37
N HIS A 17 26.38 1.89 -0.26
CA HIS A 17 25.31 1.98 0.72
C HIS A 17 24.07 2.70 0.15
N LEU A 18 24.26 3.76 -0.65
CA LEU A 18 23.16 4.41 -1.37
C LEU A 18 22.48 3.48 -2.38
N LEU A 19 23.24 2.61 -3.06
CA LEU A 19 22.67 1.59 -3.94
C LEU A 19 21.80 0.59 -3.16
N VAL A 20 22.27 0.11 -2.01
CA VAL A 20 21.47 -0.75 -1.12
C VAL A 20 20.20 -0.04 -0.69
N ALA A 21 20.28 1.24 -0.29
CA ALA A 21 19.11 2.04 0.07
C ALA A 21 18.13 2.20 -1.10
N ALA A 22 18.64 2.42 -2.32
CA ALA A 22 17.80 2.55 -3.52
C ALA A 22 17.07 1.23 -3.85
N ASN A 23 17.75 0.10 -3.79
CA ASN A 23 17.15 -1.22 -4.01
C ASN A 23 16.07 -1.51 -2.95
N ALA A 24 16.35 -1.27 -1.68
CA ALA A 24 15.37 -1.46 -0.62
C ALA A 24 14.16 -0.51 -0.74
N ASN A 25 14.37 0.73 -1.21
CA ASN A 25 13.27 1.63 -1.54
C ASN A 25 12.43 1.12 -2.72
N GLN A 26 13.05 0.52 -3.73
CA GLN A 26 12.34 -0.14 -4.84
C GLN A 26 11.45 -1.26 -4.32
N ASP A 27 11.98 -2.13 -3.43
CA ASP A 27 11.21 -3.22 -2.82
C ASP A 27 10.03 -2.68 -2.02
N SER A 28 10.22 -1.60 -1.24
CA SER A 28 9.14 -0.93 -0.52
C SER A 28 8.04 -0.44 -1.48
N ARG A 29 8.40 0.18 -2.61
CA ARG A 29 7.43 0.66 -3.62
C ARG A 29 6.69 -0.48 -4.32
N LEU A 30 7.36 -1.57 -4.61
CA LEU A 30 6.73 -2.77 -5.17
C LEU A 30 5.73 -3.37 -4.17
N GLN A 31 6.07 -3.42 -2.89
CA GLN A 31 5.19 -3.87 -1.83
C GLN A 31 3.96 -2.97 -1.68
N GLU A 32 4.13 -1.64 -1.69
CA GLU A 32 3.02 -0.68 -1.66
C GLU A 32 2.08 -0.87 -2.87
N ALA A 33 2.64 -1.04 -4.07
CA ALA A 33 1.87 -1.28 -5.29
C ALA A 33 1.08 -2.60 -5.22
N PHE A 34 1.68 -3.66 -4.67
CA PHE A 34 1.02 -4.94 -4.46
C PHE A 34 -0.14 -4.82 -3.46
N VAL A 35 0.07 -4.16 -2.32
CA VAL A 35 -0.99 -3.92 -1.31
C VAL A 35 -2.15 -3.17 -1.94
N LEU A 36 -1.87 -2.12 -2.71
CA LEU A 36 -2.90 -1.33 -3.38
C LEU A 36 -3.69 -2.16 -4.42
N ALA A 37 -2.99 -2.97 -5.22
CA ALA A 37 -3.64 -3.86 -6.20
C ALA A 37 -4.54 -4.89 -5.52
N ALA A 38 -4.04 -5.53 -4.44
CA ALA A 38 -4.81 -6.49 -3.67
C ALA A 38 -6.00 -5.83 -2.94
N GLN A 39 -5.83 -4.62 -2.44
CA GLN A 39 -6.93 -3.85 -1.85
C GLN A 39 -8.04 -3.61 -2.88
N LEU A 40 -7.72 -3.10 -4.06
CA LEU A 40 -8.70 -2.87 -5.13
C LEU A 40 -9.40 -4.16 -5.56
N TYR A 41 -8.68 -5.27 -5.58
CA TYR A 41 -9.25 -6.58 -5.86
C TYR A 41 -10.28 -6.98 -4.80
N TYR A 42 -9.94 -6.92 -3.51
CA TYR A 42 -10.86 -7.26 -2.42
C TYR A 42 -12.05 -6.30 -2.35
N ASP A 43 -11.84 -4.99 -2.53
CA ASP A 43 -12.92 -4.00 -2.58
C ASP A 43 -13.89 -4.30 -3.74
N THR A 44 -13.39 -4.75 -4.89
CA THR A 44 -14.25 -5.12 -6.02
C THR A 44 -15.02 -6.41 -5.75
N LEU A 45 -14.41 -7.40 -5.10
CA LEU A 45 -15.12 -8.61 -4.65
C LEU A 45 -16.20 -8.28 -3.61
N ALA A 46 -15.94 -7.36 -2.69
CA ALA A 46 -16.93 -6.88 -1.73
C ALA A 46 -18.09 -6.15 -2.44
N ALA A 47 -17.80 -5.28 -3.41
CA ALA A 47 -18.80 -4.62 -4.23
C ALA A 47 -19.66 -5.61 -5.03
N GLN A 48 -19.07 -6.68 -5.54
CA GLN A 48 -19.80 -7.75 -6.24
C GLN A 48 -20.75 -8.48 -5.30
N ARG A 49 -20.31 -8.82 -4.09
CA ARG A 49 -21.18 -9.45 -3.08
C ARG A 49 -22.30 -8.53 -2.62
N SER A 50 -21.99 -7.25 -2.37
CA SER A 50 -22.99 -6.25 -1.99
C SER A 50 -24.04 -6.06 -3.07
N GLN A 51 -23.65 -6.12 -4.36
CA GLN A 51 -24.57 -6.08 -5.48
C GLN A 51 -25.50 -7.31 -5.48
N VAL A 52 -24.96 -8.51 -5.29
CA VAL A 52 -25.76 -9.75 -5.21
C VAL A 52 -26.73 -9.69 -4.03
N ALA A 53 -26.28 -9.28 -2.86
CA ALA A 53 -27.12 -9.13 -1.68
C ALA A 53 -28.25 -8.10 -1.89
N ALA A 54 -27.93 -6.96 -2.51
CA ALA A 54 -28.92 -5.93 -2.82
C ALA A 54 -30.00 -6.44 -3.81
N THR A 55 -29.61 -7.20 -4.84
CA THR A 55 -30.55 -7.84 -5.77
C THR A 55 -31.44 -8.87 -5.05
N GLN A 56 -30.88 -9.64 -4.12
CA GLN A 56 -31.63 -10.62 -3.34
C GLN A 56 -32.66 -9.92 -2.43
N VAL A 57 -32.27 -8.85 -1.75
CA VAL A 57 -33.17 -8.05 -0.93
C VAL A 57 -34.29 -7.40 -1.77
N ALA A 58 -33.98 -6.90 -2.97
CA ALA A 58 -34.96 -6.36 -3.90
C ALA A 58 -35.98 -7.41 -4.35
N THR A 59 -35.53 -8.64 -4.59
CA THR A 59 -36.41 -9.78 -4.92
C THR A 59 -37.34 -10.12 -3.77
N LEU A 60 -36.83 -10.21 -2.53
CA LEU A 60 -37.64 -10.45 -1.32
C LEU A 60 -38.66 -9.33 -1.08
N ALA A 61 -38.27 -8.07 -1.27
CA ALA A 61 -39.16 -6.95 -1.16
C ALA A 61 -40.28 -6.95 -2.23
N ALA A 62 -39.97 -7.38 -3.46
CA ALA A 62 -40.98 -7.58 -4.52
C ALA A 62 -42.00 -8.67 -4.17
N GLU A 63 -41.53 -9.79 -3.62
CA GLU A 63 -42.42 -10.86 -3.13
C GLU A 63 -43.32 -10.39 -2.01
N ASN A 64 -42.80 -9.60 -1.06
CA ASN A 64 -43.57 -9.03 0.03
C ASN A 64 -44.63 -8.02 -0.48
N LEU A 65 -44.29 -7.19 -1.47
CA LEU A 65 -45.26 -6.30 -2.11
C LEU A 65 -46.36 -7.05 -2.84
N LYS A 66 -46.00 -8.13 -3.55
CA LYS A 66 -46.99 -8.99 -4.21
C LYS A 66 -47.97 -9.60 -3.20
N ALA A 67 -47.44 -10.15 -2.08
CA ALA A 67 -48.26 -10.70 -1.02
C ALA A 67 -49.18 -9.67 -0.37
N ALA A 68 -48.66 -8.46 -0.07
CA ALA A 68 -49.44 -7.35 0.49
C ALA A 68 -50.55 -6.88 -0.46
N SER A 69 -50.27 -6.77 -1.75
CA SER A 69 -51.23 -6.37 -2.78
C SER A 69 -52.37 -7.39 -2.90
N ALA A 70 -52.02 -8.70 -2.97
CA ALA A 70 -53.04 -9.74 -3.04
C ALA A 70 -53.96 -9.78 -1.79
N LYS A 71 -53.41 -9.58 -0.59
CA LYS A 71 -54.21 -9.49 0.65
C LYS A 71 -55.10 -8.25 0.66
N TYR A 72 -54.63 -7.10 0.19
CA TYR A 72 -55.41 -5.89 0.06
C TYR A 72 -56.59 -6.07 -0.89
N GLU A 73 -56.32 -6.65 -2.08
CA GLU A 73 -57.36 -6.96 -3.10
C GLU A 73 -58.43 -7.92 -2.57
N ALA A 74 -58.01 -8.89 -1.73
CA ALA A 74 -58.91 -9.80 -1.05
C ALA A 74 -59.62 -9.21 0.19
N GLY A 75 -59.38 -7.92 0.52
CA GLY A 75 -59.92 -7.28 1.73
C GLY A 75 -59.32 -7.75 3.05
N ALA A 76 -58.24 -8.53 3.03
CA ALA A 76 -57.58 -9.13 4.19
C ALA A 76 -56.42 -8.31 4.75
N ALA A 77 -56.07 -7.17 4.13
CA ALA A 77 -55.07 -6.24 4.64
C ALA A 77 -55.45 -4.77 4.36
N ALA A 78 -54.93 -3.84 5.14
CA ALA A 78 -55.16 -2.42 4.97
C ALA A 78 -54.35 -1.85 3.79
N LEU A 79 -54.82 -0.73 3.22
CA LEU A 79 -54.08 0.02 2.19
C LEU A 79 -52.69 0.46 2.69
N SER A 80 -52.56 0.77 3.99
CA SER A 80 -51.30 1.12 4.65
C SER A 80 -50.24 0.04 4.47
N ASP A 81 -50.58 -1.25 4.59
CA ASP A 81 -49.66 -2.38 4.47
C ASP A 81 -49.10 -2.49 3.02
N ARG A 82 -49.98 -2.32 2.03
CA ARG A 82 -49.58 -2.28 0.62
C ARG A 82 -48.64 -1.12 0.33
N LEU A 83 -48.94 0.11 0.83
CA LEU A 83 -48.10 1.29 0.62
C LEU A 83 -46.75 1.18 1.34
N GLN A 84 -46.71 0.60 2.52
CA GLN A 84 -45.45 0.30 3.22
C GLN A 84 -44.59 -0.70 2.47
N ALA A 85 -45.17 -1.78 1.97
CA ALA A 85 -44.46 -2.78 1.14
C ALA A 85 -43.95 -2.17 -0.18
N GLN A 86 -44.73 -1.26 -0.81
CA GLN A 86 -44.31 -0.56 -2.01
C GLN A 86 -43.14 0.39 -1.76
N THR A 87 -43.16 1.10 -0.63
CA THR A 87 -42.03 1.97 -0.21
C THR A 87 -40.78 1.17 0.02
N ALA A 88 -40.87 0.03 0.73
CA ALA A 88 -39.75 -0.85 1.00
C ALA A 88 -39.19 -1.44 -0.32
N TYR A 89 -40.02 -1.84 -1.26
CA TYR A 89 -39.59 -2.31 -2.59
C TYR A 89 -38.86 -1.20 -3.37
N SER A 90 -39.38 0.02 -3.38
CA SER A 90 -38.75 1.15 -4.07
C SER A 90 -37.36 1.45 -3.47
N GLN A 91 -37.23 1.37 -2.14
CA GLN A 91 -35.95 1.53 -1.45
C GLN A 91 -34.96 0.41 -1.80
N ALA A 92 -35.42 -0.85 -1.84
CA ALA A 92 -34.60 -1.99 -2.19
C ALA A 92 -34.10 -1.90 -3.66
N ARG A 93 -34.98 -1.47 -4.59
CA ARG A 93 -34.61 -1.20 -6.00
C ARG A 93 -33.57 -0.08 -6.14
N LEU A 94 -33.69 1.00 -5.36
CA LEU A 94 -32.68 2.05 -5.32
C LEU A 94 -31.32 1.51 -4.86
N ASN A 95 -31.31 0.68 -3.82
CA ASN A 95 -30.08 0.06 -3.30
C ASN A 95 -29.46 -0.89 -4.33
N GLU A 96 -30.27 -1.65 -5.08
CA GLU A 96 -29.80 -2.49 -6.18
C GLU A 96 -29.14 -1.68 -7.31
N VAL A 97 -29.76 -0.56 -7.72
CA VAL A 97 -29.16 0.35 -8.72
C VAL A 97 -27.84 0.92 -8.24
N ARG A 98 -27.75 1.32 -6.97
CA ARG A 98 -26.51 1.81 -6.35
C ARG A 98 -25.45 0.71 -6.29
N GLY A 99 -25.81 -0.50 -5.90
CA GLY A 99 -24.91 -1.67 -5.88
C GLY A 99 -24.33 -1.97 -7.27
N ASN A 100 -25.16 -1.97 -8.33
CA ASN A 100 -24.75 -2.13 -9.71
C ASN A 100 -23.77 -1.02 -10.15
N GLY A 101 -24.01 0.23 -9.74
CA GLY A 101 -23.12 1.37 -9.99
C GLY A 101 -21.78 1.22 -9.30
N ALA A 102 -21.78 0.85 -8.02
CA ALA A 102 -20.58 0.64 -7.21
C ALA A 102 -19.70 -0.47 -7.80
N LEU A 103 -20.28 -1.60 -8.20
CA LEU A 103 -19.54 -2.68 -8.84
C LEU A 103 -18.90 -2.25 -10.16
N ARG A 104 -19.64 -1.52 -11.01
CA ARG A 104 -19.08 -0.99 -12.26
C ARG A 104 -17.92 -0.02 -12.01
N SER A 105 -18.07 0.87 -11.03
CA SER A 105 -17.02 1.80 -10.66
C SER A 105 -15.77 1.06 -10.14
N ALA A 106 -15.93 0.06 -9.27
CA ALA A 106 -14.84 -0.73 -8.74
C ALA A 106 -14.08 -1.49 -9.84
N LYS A 107 -14.80 -2.13 -10.78
CA LYS A 107 -14.21 -2.80 -11.95
C LYS A 107 -13.47 -1.82 -12.86
N GLY A 108 -14.02 -0.62 -13.10
CA GLY A 108 -13.37 0.43 -13.87
C GLY A 108 -12.07 0.91 -13.23
N LEU A 109 -12.01 1.04 -11.89
CA LEU A 109 -10.81 1.41 -11.17
C LEU A 109 -9.69 0.36 -11.32
N ILE A 110 -10.01 -0.93 -11.24
CA ILE A 110 -9.05 -2.01 -11.51
C ILE A 110 -8.55 -1.92 -12.95
N ALA A 111 -9.44 -1.78 -13.94
CA ALA A 111 -9.06 -1.66 -15.36
C ALA A 111 -8.06 -0.52 -15.57
N ILE A 112 -8.36 0.68 -15.03
CA ILE A 112 -7.46 1.85 -15.10
C ILE A 112 -6.09 1.55 -14.48
N ARG A 113 -6.04 0.89 -13.34
CA ARG A 113 -4.77 0.52 -12.68
C ARG A 113 -3.96 -0.51 -13.47
N MET A 114 -4.63 -1.33 -14.28
CA MET A 114 -3.99 -2.26 -15.21
C MET A 114 -3.60 -1.60 -16.54
N GLY A 115 -3.83 -0.29 -16.71
CA GLY A 115 -3.59 0.41 -17.97
C GLY A 115 -4.64 0.12 -19.05
N LEU A 116 -5.78 -0.44 -18.67
CA LEU A 116 -6.89 -0.78 -19.58
C LEU A 116 -7.97 0.32 -19.57
N PRO A 117 -8.77 0.44 -20.65
CA PRO A 117 -9.95 1.30 -20.65
C PRO A 117 -10.93 0.91 -19.53
N PRO A 118 -11.58 1.89 -18.85
CA PRO A 118 -12.46 1.60 -17.71
C PRO A 118 -13.69 0.76 -18.04
N GLN A 119 -14.09 0.68 -19.31
CA GLN A 119 -15.21 -0.13 -19.80
C GLN A 119 -14.83 -1.58 -20.09
N THR A 120 -13.55 -1.95 -19.99
CA THR A 120 -13.09 -3.32 -20.27
C THR A 120 -13.85 -4.32 -19.38
N PRO A 121 -14.51 -5.32 -19.94
CA PRO A 121 -15.20 -6.32 -19.14
C PRO A 121 -14.18 -7.15 -18.37
N LEU A 122 -14.24 -7.06 -17.04
CA LEU A 122 -13.39 -7.82 -16.14
C LEU A 122 -14.22 -8.87 -15.41
N GLU A 123 -13.77 -10.12 -15.48
CA GLU A 123 -14.25 -11.20 -14.64
C GLU A 123 -13.21 -11.46 -13.53
N LEU A 124 -13.66 -11.37 -12.30
CA LEU A 124 -12.79 -11.63 -11.15
C LEU A 124 -12.81 -13.12 -10.84
N ALA A 125 -11.64 -13.76 -10.92
CA ALA A 125 -11.49 -15.12 -10.47
C ALA A 125 -11.43 -15.17 -8.95
N GLY A 126 -12.28 -15.95 -8.32
CA GLY A 126 -12.23 -16.23 -6.89
C GLY A 126 -13.48 -15.80 -6.11
N SER A 127 -13.62 -16.39 -4.94
CA SER A 127 -14.64 -16.02 -3.96
C SER A 127 -13.95 -15.66 -2.65
N LEU A 128 -14.52 -14.70 -1.91
CA LEU A 128 -14.06 -14.35 -0.56
C LEU A 128 -14.30 -15.49 0.47
N SER A 129 -14.43 -16.75 0.04
CA SER A 129 -14.95 -17.88 0.82
C SER A 129 -13.92 -18.65 1.67
N ARG A 130 -12.72 -18.12 1.91
CA ARG A 130 -11.81 -18.79 2.84
C ARG A 130 -12.23 -18.50 4.27
N ARG A 131 -12.58 -19.55 5.02
CA ARG A 131 -12.76 -19.47 6.48
C ARG A 131 -11.47 -18.89 7.10
N PRO A 132 -11.59 -18.03 8.12
CA PRO A 132 -10.44 -17.54 8.84
C PRO A 132 -9.60 -18.71 9.36
N ASP A 133 -8.31 -18.72 9.02
CA ASP A 133 -7.36 -19.53 9.77
C ASP A 133 -7.14 -18.81 11.10
N THR A 134 -7.73 -19.35 12.17
CA THR A 134 -7.71 -18.76 13.52
C THR A 134 -6.37 -18.95 14.23
N HIS A 135 -5.40 -19.63 13.60
CA HIS A 135 -4.10 -19.93 14.19
C HIS A 135 -3.03 -18.90 13.83
N PHE A 136 -3.29 -17.62 14.08
CA PHE A 136 -2.20 -16.63 14.08
C PHE A 136 -1.57 -16.60 15.49
N VAL A 137 -0.52 -17.42 15.69
CA VAL A 137 0.03 -17.75 17.03
C VAL A 137 1.25 -16.90 17.41
N LYS A 138 1.74 -15.98 16.55
CA LYS A 138 2.92 -15.18 16.88
C LYS A 138 2.58 -14.01 17.79
N THR A 139 3.44 -13.79 18.80
CA THR A 139 3.34 -12.62 19.66
C THR A 139 3.74 -11.35 18.90
N VAL A 140 3.26 -10.19 19.36
CA VAL A 140 3.61 -8.90 18.76
C VAL A 140 5.12 -8.66 18.79
N ASP A 141 5.79 -9.09 19.84
CA ASP A 141 7.24 -8.91 20.00
C ASP A 141 8.04 -9.71 18.97
N GLU A 142 7.62 -10.95 18.66
CA GLU A 142 8.23 -11.75 17.60
C GLU A 142 8.03 -11.12 16.21
N LEU A 143 6.86 -10.53 15.97
CA LEU A 143 6.56 -9.84 14.72
C LEU A 143 7.35 -8.54 14.57
N LEU A 144 7.55 -7.80 15.67
CA LEU A 144 8.38 -6.58 15.68
C LEU A 144 9.83 -6.91 15.38
N GLU A 145 10.38 -7.97 16.01
CA GLU A 145 11.76 -8.38 15.74
C GLU A 145 11.95 -8.82 14.29
N GLN A 146 10.98 -9.55 13.74
CA GLN A 146 10.97 -9.93 12.34
C GLN A 146 10.92 -8.72 11.41
N ALA A 147 10.06 -7.74 11.66
CA ALA A 147 9.96 -6.52 10.87
C ALA A 147 11.27 -5.70 10.92
N ARG A 148 11.98 -5.67 12.06
CA ARG A 148 13.28 -5.00 12.19
C ARG A 148 14.37 -5.59 11.29
N GLN A 149 14.27 -6.87 10.95
CA GLN A 149 15.23 -7.56 10.10
C GLN A 149 14.87 -7.45 8.61
N ASP A 150 13.61 -7.66 8.28
CA ASP A 150 13.16 -7.89 6.91
C ASP A 150 12.52 -6.67 6.24
N HIS A 151 12.12 -5.63 7.02
CA HIS A 151 11.33 -4.53 6.46
C HIS A 151 12.16 -3.64 5.52
N PRO A 152 11.79 -3.50 4.22
CA PRO A 152 12.60 -2.78 3.23
C PRO A 152 12.90 -1.32 3.62
N SER A 153 11.92 -0.60 4.21
CA SER A 153 12.13 0.78 4.64
C SER A 153 13.16 0.91 5.76
N LEU A 154 13.29 -0.11 6.66
CA LEU A 154 14.34 -0.13 7.68
C LEU A 154 15.70 -0.42 7.08
N ILE A 155 15.77 -1.37 6.14
CA ILE A 155 17.00 -1.66 5.39
C ILE A 155 17.47 -0.40 4.66
N ALA A 156 16.56 0.33 4.01
CA ALA A 156 16.88 1.58 3.32
C ALA A 156 17.40 2.66 4.28
N ALA A 157 16.76 2.84 5.45
CA ALA A 157 17.16 3.84 6.43
C ALA A 157 18.52 3.51 7.07
N LYS A 158 18.78 2.24 7.41
CA LYS A 158 20.09 1.77 7.89
C LYS A 158 21.19 2.00 6.85
N ALA A 159 20.92 1.66 5.59
CA ALA A 159 21.87 1.89 4.50
C ALA A 159 22.16 3.38 4.28
N LYS A 160 21.18 4.28 4.41
CA LYS A 160 21.38 5.74 4.36
C LYS A 160 22.26 6.22 5.52
N LEU A 161 22.06 5.70 6.73
CA LEU A 161 22.90 6.01 7.87
C LEU A 161 24.36 5.59 7.65
N ASP A 162 24.58 4.38 7.10
CA ASP A 162 25.93 3.90 6.76
C ASP A 162 26.57 4.72 5.63
N ALA A 163 25.78 5.16 4.65
CA ALA A 163 26.23 6.08 3.61
C ALA A 163 26.67 7.43 4.21
N ALA A 164 25.88 8.01 5.12
CA ALA A 164 26.23 9.25 5.79
C ALA A 164 27.50 9.10 6.65
N LYS A 165 27.72 7.93 7.28
CA LYS A 165 28.95 7.63 7.99
C LYS A 165 30.16 7.58 7.05
N ALA A 166 30.03 6.94 5.89
CA ALA A 166 31.07 6.92 4.88
C ALA A 166 31.38 8.30 4.31
N ALA A 167 30.38 9.19 4.21
CA ALA A 167 30.55 10.58 3.80
C ALA A 167 31.40 11.41 4.80
N ILE A 168 31.32 11.11 6.10
CA ILE A 168 32.21 11.72 7.11
C ILE A 168 33.66 11.32 6.82
N ASP A 169 33.92 10.02 6.54
CA ASP A 169 35.27 9.54 6.25
C ASP A 169 35.81 10.14 4.96
N GLU A 170 34.97 10.30 3.92
CA GLU A 170 35.28 10.97 2.68
C GLU A 170 35.66 12.44 2.91
N SER A 171 34.85 13.18 3.70
CA SER A 171 35.12 14.57 4.06
C SER A 171 36.41 14.74 4.85
N LYS A 172 36.76 13.80 5.75
CA LYS A 172 38.03 13.77 6.47
C LYS A 172 39.21 13.50 5.53
N ALA A 173 39.03 12.64 4.52
CA ALA A 173 40.05 12.28 3.58
C ALA A 173 40.29 13.38 2.50
N SER A 174 39.32 14.25 2.23
CA SER A 174 39.44 15.30 1.19
C SER A 174 40.60 16.28 1.44
N GLY A 175 40.96 16.51 2.70
CA GLY A 175 42.08 17.40 3.06
C GLY A 175 43.42 16.67 3.27
N ARG A 176 43.55 15.42 2.84
CA ARG A 176 44.83 14.69 2.90
C ARG A 176 45.61 14.85 1.61
N PRO A 177 46.95 14.69 1.61
CA PRO A 177 47.74 14.74 0.39
C PRO A 177 47.21 13.79 -0.68
N THR A 178 47.34 14.17 -1.95
CA THR A 178 46.98 13.31 -3.09
C THR A 178 48.17 13.15 -4.03
N LEU A 179 48.42 11.92 -4.48
CA LEU A 179 49.43 11.59 -5.47
C LEU A 179 48.75 11.18 -6.78
N SER A 180 49.07 11.90 -7.85
CA SER A 180 48.55 11.64 -9.19
C SER A 180 49.68 11.34 -10.16
N PHE A 181 49.43 10.43 -11.10
CA PHE A 181 50.23 10.26 -12.31
C PHE A 181 49.59 11.10 -13.41
N ILE A 182 50.39 11.93 -14.08
CA ILE A 182 49.93 12.79 -15.18
C ILE A 182 50.73 12.38 -16.41
N ALA A 183 50.01 12.13 -17.50
CA ALA A 183 50.58 12.00 -18.82
C ALA A 183 49.78 12.92 -19.76
N SER A 184 50.46 13.80 -20.45
CA SER A 184 49.83 14.68 -21.44
C SER A 184 50.57 14.61 -22.77
N ILE A 185 49.81 14.65 -23.84
CA ILE A 185 50.27 14.78 -25.20
C ILE A 185 49.60 16.00 -25.75
N SER A 186 50.39 17.01 -26.08
CA SER A 186 49.91 18.29 -26.67
C SER A 186 50.50 18.47 -28.04
N ASP A 187 49.67 18.73 -29.00
CA ASP A 187 50.09 19.09 -30.37
C ASP A 187 49.55 20.49 -30.67
N VAL A 188 50.45 21.47 -30.66
CA VAL A 188 50.11 22.89 -30.84
C VAL A 188 50.60 23.35 -32.20
N GLN A 189 49.65 23.66 -33.06
CA GLN A 189 49.91 24.25 -34.38
C GLN A 189 49.62 25.75 -34.28
N THR A 190 50.65 26.56 -34.40
CA THR A 190 50.52 28.02 -34.34
C THR A 190 50.70 28.59 -35.72
N ASN A 191 49.62 29.06 -36.33
CA ASN A 191 49.63 29.89 -37.55
C ASN A 191 49.74 31.34 -37.17
N GLN A 192 50.98 31.91 -37.20
CA GLN A 192 51.13 33.37 -37.05
C GLN A 192 51.31 34.01 -38.44
N PRO A 193 50.45 35.01 -38.82
CA PRO A 193 50.46 35.63 -40.13
C PRO A 193 51.51 36.77 -40.30
N ILE A 194 52.53 36.90 -39.44
CA ILE A 194 53.48 38.00 -39.52
C ILE A 194 54.92 37.49 -39.57
N ALA A 195 55.43 37.45 -40.76
CA ALA A 195 56.75 37.96 -41.31
C ALA A 195 58.04 37.53 -40.64
N LEU A 196 58.27 36.51 -39.88
CA LEU A 196 59.64 36.11 -39.56
C LEU A 196 59.90 34.65 -39.21
N ASN A 197 58.90 33.83 -38.93
CA ASN A 197 59.13 32.37 -38.80
C ASN A 197 57.86 31.63 -39.18
N GLY A 198 57.94 30.72 -40.11
CA GLY A 198 56.87 29.93 -40.66
C GLY A 198 56.09 29.09 -39.62
N ASP A 199 55.06 28.38 -40.07
CA ASP A 199 54.27 27.43 -39.30
C ASP A 199 55.11 26.65 -38.32
N SER A 200 54.89 26.84 -37.03
CA SER A 200 55.60 26.04 -36.01
C SER A 200 54.69 24.94 -35.49
N HIS A 201 55.12 23.73 -35.61
CA HIS A 201 54.52 22.52 -35.08
C HIS A 201 55.27 22.15 -33.80
N LEU A 202 54.62 22.30 -32.64
CA LEU A 202 55.20 21.88 -31.37
C LEU A 202 54.46 20.66 -30.82
N ARG A 203 55.12 19.55 -30.76
CA ARG A 203 54.61 18.35 -30.12
C ARG A 203 55.31 18.16 -28.78
N GLU A 204 54.51 18.29 -27.70
CA GLU A 204 55.02 18.11 -26.33
C GLU A 204 54.42 16.86 -25.72
N ASN A 205 55.28 15.97 -25.21
CA ASN A 205 54.88 14.81 -24.45
C ASN A 205 55.44 14.97 -23.05
N SER A 206 54.58 15.00 -22.03
CA SER A 206 55.04 15.08 -20.65
C SER A 206 54.48 13.89 -19.83
N VAL A 207 55.33 13.35 -18.95
CA VAL A 207 54.96 12.32 -17.99
C VAL A 207 55.53 12.73 -16.63
N GLY A 208 54.67 12.70 -15.59
CA GLY A 208 55.12 13.12 -14.26
C GLY A 208 54.27 12.56 -13.13
N LEU A 209 54.79 12.72 -11.93
CA LEU A 209 54.09 12.50 -10.67
C LEU A 209 53.75 13.86 -10.04
N GLN A 210 52.49 14.09 -9.69
CA GLN A 210 52.05 15.28 -9.02
C GLN A 210 51.63 14.93 -7.60
N LEU A 211 52.26 15.55 -6.61
CA LEU A 211 51.86 15.51 -5.22
C LEU A 211 51.19 16.83 -4.86
N ASN A 212 49.91 16.74 -4.46
CA ASN A 212 49.14 17.91 -3.98
C ASN A 212 48.94 17.80 -2.47
N ILE A 213 49.42 18.82 -1.72
CA ILE A 213 49.30 18.89 -0.26
C ILE A 213 48.55 20.20 0.09
N PRO A 214 47.28 20.12 0.50
CA PRO A 214 46.56 21.33 0.93
C PRO A 214 47.08 21.73 2.31
N LEU A 215 47.73 22.93 2.40
CA LEU A 215 48.28 23.46 3.64
C LEU A 215 47.28 24.26 4.44
N PHE A 216 46.48 25.10 3.76
CA PHE A 216 45.45 25.91 4.40
C PHE A 216 44.32 26.20 3.42
N GLU A 217 43.07 25.95 3.86
CA GLU A 217 41.82 26.07 3.07
C GLU A 217 40.80 26.96 3.80
N GLY A 218 41.24 27.92 4.61
CA GLY A 218 40.34 28.86 5.29
C GLY A 218 39.30 28.15 6.20
N PHE A 219 39.65 27.03 6.85
CA PHE A 219 38.76 26.20 7.68
C PHE A 219 37.63 25.48 6.90
N GLU A 220 37.58 25.55 5.56
CA GLU A 220 36.53 24.92 4.75
C GLU A 220 36.34 23.44 5.11
N ARG A 221 37.43 22.66 5.18
CA ARG A 221 37.37 21.23 5.56
C ARG A 221 36.77 21.00 6.94
N THR A 222 37.08 21.85 7.91
CA THR A 222 36.53 21.71 9.26
C THR A 222 34.99 21.82 9.22
N TYR A 223 34.48 22.78 8.46
CA TYR A 223 33.03 22.95 8.32
C TYR A 223 32.41 21.89 7.42
N GLN A 224 33.09 21.37 6.40
CA GLN A 224 32.64 20.22 5.61
C GLN A 224 32.48 18.97 6.47
N VAL A 225 33.47 18.66 7.35
CA VAL A 225 33.39 17.54 8.28
C VAL A 225 32.23 17.73 9.28
N ARG A 226 32.09 18.94 9.84
CA ARG A 226 30.95 19.25 10.73
C ARG A 226 29.62 19.12 10.03
N GLY A 227 29.52 19.58 8.76
CA GLY A 227 28.32 19.41 7.94
C GLY A 227 28.00 17.94 7.66
N ALA A 228 29.00 17.11 7.38
CA ALA A 228 28.83 15.67 7.21
C ALA A 228 28.39 14.99 8.53
N GLN A 229 28.95 15.41 9.67
CA GLN A 229 28.52 14.94 10.99
C GLN A 229 27.05 15.29 11.29
N ALA A 230 26.64 16.53 11.01
CA ALA A 230 25.25 16.93 11.17
C ALA A 230 24.30 16.12 10.30
N LYS A 231 24.67 15.83 9.03
CA LYS A 231 23.90 14.92 8.15
C LYS A 231 23.82 13.50 8.69
N PHE A 232 24.87 12.98 9.31
CA PHE A 232 24.85 11.67 9.97
C PHE A 232 23.86 11.66 11.13
N GLU A 233 23.86 12.69 12.01
CA GLU A 233 22.88 12.79 13.10
C GLU A 233 21.44 12.92 12.57
N THR A 234 21.24 13.65 11.46
CA THR A 234 19.94 13.69 10.78
C THR A 234 19.51 12.30 10.33
N SER A 235 20.39 11.55 9.62
CA SER A 235 20.07 10.19 9.16
C SER A 235 19.82 9.21 10.32
N LYS A 236 20.46 9.43 11.47
CA LYS A 236 20.22 8.65 12.68
C LYS A 236 18.83 8.93 13.27
N ALA A 237 18.41 10.20 13.30
CA ALA A 237 17.07 10.59 13.72
C ALA A 237 15.98 10.03 12.74
N GLU A 238 16.23 10.11 11.42
CA GLU A 238 15.35 9.53 10.40
C GLU A 238 15.20 8.01 10.57
N LEU A 239 16.28 7.28 10.89
CA LEU A 239 16.19 5.85 11.17
C LEU A 239 15.29 5.58 12.39
N SER A 240 15.46 6.34 13.49
CA SER A 240 14.60 6.20 14.67
C SER A 240 13.14 6.50 14.38
N GLU A 241 12.85 7.51 13.54
CA GLU A 241 11.50 7.82 13.08
C GLU A 241 10.89 6.66 12.28
N VAL A 242 11.65 6.07 11.35
CA VAL A 242 11.20 4.91 10.56
C VAL A 242 10.94 3.70 11.46
N GLU A 243 11.79 3.44 12.45
CA GLU A 243 11.59 2.35 13.43
C GLU A 243 10.30 2.54 14.24
N GLN A 244 10.04 3.74 14.73
CA GLN A 244 8.81 4.06 15.46
C GLN A 244 7.57 3.93 14.59
N ARG A 245 7.62 4.46 13.37
CA ARG A 245 6.51 4.38 12.40
C ARG A 245 6.14 2.93 12.10
N ILE A 246 7.11 2.09 11.77
CA ILE A 246 6.88 0.67 11.47
C ILE A 246 6.33 -0.06 12.69
N SER A 247 6.82 0.25 13.89
CA SER A 247 6.30 -0.34 15.12
C SER A 247 4.83 0.04 15.36
N MET A 248 4.47 1.31 15.12
CA MET A 248 3.08 1.78 15.23
C MET A 248 2.18 1.12 14.17
N GLU A 249 2.62 1.05 12.91
CA GLU A 249 1.87 0.43 11.83
C GLU A 249 1.63 -1.07 12.09
N LEU A 250 2.66 -1.78 12.55
CA LEU A 250 2.56 -3.20 12.88
C LEU A 250 1.58 -3.43 14.03
N TRP A 251 1.69 -2.64 15.10
CA TRP A 251 0.78 -2.72 16.23
C TRP A 251 -0.67 -2.47 15.81
N ALA A 252 -0.91 -1.40 15.04
CA ALA A 252 -2.25 -1.06 14.55
C ALA A 252 -2.82 -2.16 13.65
N ASN A 253 -2.03 -2.72 12.73
CA ASN A 253 -2.44 -3.79 11.83
C ASN A 253 -2.72 -5.11 12.58
N TYR A 254 -1.92 -5.42 13.62
CA TYR A 254 -2.14 -6.57 14.47
C TYR A 254 -3.47 -6.44 15.25
N GLN A 255 -3.72 -5.29 15.87
CA GLN A 255 -4.97 -5.04 16.59
C GLN A 255 -6.18 -5.05 15.63
N SER A 256 -6.02 -4.45 14.45
CA SER A 256 -7.06 -4.49 13.42
C SER A 256 -7.41 -5.93 13.02
N LEU A 257 -6.41 -6.78 12.77
CA LEU A 257 -6.65 -8.18 12.43
C LEU A 257 -7.37 -8.93 13.55
N ASN A 258 -6.98 -8.69 14.80
CA ASN A 258 -7.63 -9.33 15.97
C ASN A 258 -9.10 -8.91 16.09
N ILE A 259 -9.39 -7.60 15.97
CA ILE A 259 -10.76 -7.07 16.00
C ILE A 259 -11.59 -7.64 14.85
N GLU A 260 -11.07 -7.61 13.61
CA GLU A 260 -11.82 -8.06 12.44
C GLU A 260 -12.05 -9.59 12.46
N THR A 261 -11.14 -10.35 13.05
CA THR A 261 -11.33 -11.81 13.23
C THR A 261 -12.51 -12.11 14.14
N HIS A 262 -12.61 -11.44 15.28
CA HIS A 262 -13.75 -11.60 16.18
C HIS A 262 -15.05 -11.02 15.61
N SER A 263 -14.96 -9.88 14.91
CA SER A 263 -16.10 -9.25 14.26
C SER A 263 -16.68 -10.13 13.17
N LEU A 264 -15.85 -10.87 12.43
CA LEU A 264 -16.29 -11.76 11.37
C LEU A 264 -17.16 -12.92 11.91
N GLU A 265 -16.78 -13.49 13.04
CA GLU A 265 -17.57 -14.52 13.73
C GLU A 265 -18.94 -13.94 14.15
N LYS A 266 -18.95 -12.78 14.79
CA LYS A 266 -20.18 -12.15 15.28
C LYS A 266 -21.11 -11.69 14.16
N THR A 267 -20.57 -11.19 13.06
CA THR A 267 -21.40 -10.81 11.90
C THR A 267 -21.95 -12.05 11.17
N ALA A 268 -21.25 -13.18 11.14
CA ALA A 268 -21.78 -14.42 10.61
C ALA A 268 -22.96 -14.95 11.45
N GLU A 269 -22.83 -14.93 12.78
CA GLU A 269 -23.95 -15.25 13.70
C GLU A 269 -25.14 -14.32 13.47
N TRP A 270 -24.89 -13.04 13.30
CA TRP A 270 -25.95 -12.04 13.06
C TRP A 270 -26.71 -12.29 11.75
N VAL A 271 -25.99 -12.61 10.65
CA VAL A 271 -26.63 -12.99 9.39
C VAL A 271 -27.51 -14.21 9.55
N ASP A 272 -27.03 -15.26 10.21
CA ASP A 272 -27.79 -16.49 10.43
C ASP A 272 -29.07 -16.21 11.23
N GLN A 273 -28.97 -15.51 12.37
CA GLN A 273 -30.11 -15.17 13.23
C GLN A 273 -31.13 -14.27 12.52
N SER A 274 -30.66 -13.24 11.77
CA SER A 274 -31.55 -12.35 11.05
C SER A 274 -32.24 -13.02 9.87
N SER A 275 -31.55 -13.94 9.19
CA SER A 275 -32.12 -14.76 8.12
C SER A 275 -33.23 -15.68 8.65
N GLN A 276 -33.00 -16.38 9.77
CA GLN A 276 -34.01 -17.23 10.42
C GLN A 276 -35.21 -16.41 10.89
N ALA A 277 -34.97 -15.24 11.52
CA ALA A 277 -36.03 -14.34 11.94
C ALA A 277 -36.89 -13.87 10.75
N LEU A 278 -36.26 -13.50 9.64
CA LEU A 278 -36.96 -13.09 8.42
C LEU A 278 -37.85 -14.24 7.87
N GLN A 279 -37.34 -15.46 7.81
CA GLN A 279 -38.11 -16.63 7.34
C GLN A 279 -39.35 -16.89 8.22
N VAL A 280 -39.20 -16.83 9.56
CA VAL A 280 -40.30 -17.03 10.50
C VAL A 280 -41.36 -15.95 10.32
N VAL A 281 -40.94 -14.66 10.26
CA VAL A 281 -41.87 -13.52 10.12
C VAL A 281 -42.57 -13.54 8.75
N GLN A 282 -41.89 -13.94 7.67
CA GLN A 282 -42.50 -14.13 6.36
C GLN A 282 -43.59 -15.21 6.40
N GLY A 283 -43.33 -16.36 7.06
CA GLY A 283 -44.32 -17.41 7.26
C GLY A 283 -45.56 -16.92 8.03
N ARG A 284 -45.35 -16.20 9.14
CA ARG A 284 -46.40 -15.61 9.96
C ARG A 284 -47.25 -14.59 9.17
N TYR A 285 -46.61 -13.72 8.39
CA TYR A 285 -47.33 -12.77 7.56
C TYR A 285 -48.14 -13.47 6.45
N ARG A 286 -47.59 -14.50 5.79
CA ARG A 286 -48.31 -15.27 4.77
C ARG A 286 -49.56 -15.98 5.35
N SER A 287 -49.44 -16.56 6.55
CA SER A 287 -50.57 -17.22 7.25
C SER A 287 -51.55 -16.26 7.89
N GLY A 288 -51.32 -14.96 7.86
CA GLY A 288 -52.25 -13.96 8.41
C GLY A 288 -52.13 -13.65 9.89
N VAL A 289 -51.15 -14.26 10.61
CA VAL A 289 -50.93 -14.01 12.06
C VAL A 289 -49.82 -13.00 12.35
N GLY A 290 -49.11 -12.51 11.33
CA GLY A 290 -48.08 -11.45 11.41
C GLY A 290 -48.56 -10.14 10.76
N ASN A 291 -47.89 -9.03 11.09
CA ASN A 291 -48.15 -7.73 10.48
C ASN A 291 -47.05 -7.30 9.52
N MET A 292 -47.34 -6.32 8.65
CA MET A 292 -46.41 -5.82 7.63
C MET A 292 -45.19 -5.13 8.26
N ILE A 293 -45.33 -4.39 9.35
CA ILE A 293 -44.22 -3.67 10.01
C ILE A 293 -43.16 -4.67 10.53
N GLU A 294 -43.63 -5.76 11.17
CA GLU A 294 -42.76 -6.82 11.67
C GLU A 294 -41.94 -7.44 10.51
N LEU A 295 -42.59 -7.69 9.36
CA LEU A 295 -41.92 -8.24 8.17
C LEU A 295 -40.90 -7.28 7.58
N LEU A 296 -41.21 -6.00 7.46
CA LEU A 296 -40.30 -4.99 6.94
C LEU A 296 -39.10 -4.75 7.87
N ASN A 297 -39.33 -4.76 9.19
CA ASN A 297 -38.23 -4.68 10.18
C ASN A 297 -37.29 -5.89 10.08
N ALA A 298 -37.81 -7.10 9.94
CA ALA A 298 -36.98 -8.30 9.77
C ALA A 298 -36.21 -8.28 8.45
N LEU A 299 -36.80 -7.82 7.35
CA LEU A 299 -36.11 -7.64 6.06
C LEU A 299 -34.98 -6.61 6.15
N THR A 300 -35.24 -5.49 6.84
CA THR A 300 -34.21 -4.45 7.03
C THR A 300 -33.07 -4.94 7.91
N ALA A 301 -33.36 -5.68 8.98
CA ALA A 301 -32.36 -6.27 9.87
C ALA A 301 -31.47 -7.28 9.10
N TYR A 302 -32.06 -8.14 8.28
CA TYR A 302 -31.35 -9.08 7.43
C TYR A 302 -30.43 -8.36 6.41
N ALA A 303 -30.96 -7.36 5.71
CA ALA A 303 -30.19 -6.58 4.74
C ALA A 303 -28.99 -5.87 5.39
N ALA A 304 -29.17 -5.32 6.61
CA ALA A 304 -28.10 -4.69 7.38
C ALA A 304 -27.03 -5.70 7.82
N ALA A 305 -27.46 -6.89 8.30
CA ALA A 305 -26.56 -7.96 8.72
C ALA A 305 -25.68 -8.45 7.56
N GLU A 306 -26.28 -8.73 6.39
CA GLU A 306 -25.58 -9.14 5.17
C GLU A 306 -24.55 -8.07 4.74
N GLN A 307 -24.94 -6.81 4.67
CA GLN A 307 -24.02 -5.75 4.28
C GLN A 307 -22.86 -5.60 5.27
N GLN A 308 -23.15 -5.71 6.58
CA GLN A 308 -22.12 -5.61 7.60
C GLN A 308 -21.16 -6.81 7.53
N HIS A 309 -21.66 -8.01 7.31
CA HIS A 309 -20.81 -9.19 7.15
C HIS A 309 -19.88 -9.10 5.94
N ILE A 310 -20.39 -8.62 4.79
CA ILE A 310 -19.57 -8.36 3.59
C ILE A 310 -18.47 -7.35 3.89
N ASN A 311 -18.79 -6.24 4.57
CA ASN A 311 -17.82 -5.21 4.93
C ASN A 311 -16.75 -5.77 5.88
N THR A 312 -17.17 -6.50 6.91
CA THR A 312 -16.25 -7.12 7.90
C THR A 312 -15.32 -8.14 7.23
N LEU A 313 -15.84 -8.95 6.30
CA LEU A 313 -15.02 -9.92 5.56
C LEU A 313 -13.97 -9.22 4.70
N ASN A 314 -14.34 -8.11 4.03
CA ASN A 314 -13.39 -7.30 3.28
C ASN A 314 -12.33 -6.69 4.19
N SER A 315 -12.73 -6.06 5.31
CA SER A 315 -11.82 -5.48 6.31
C SER A 315 -10.86 -6.53 6.88
N TRP A 316 -11.33 -7.74 7.15
CA TRP A 316 -10.50 -8.84 7.63
C TRP A 316 -9.44 -9.27 6.60
N GLN A 317 -9.80 -9.40 5.32
CA GLN A 317 -8.84 -9.71 4.26
C GLN A 317 -7.78 -8.61 4.14
N LEU A 318 -8.20 -7.34 4.20
CA LEU A 318 -7.29 -6.20 4.15
C LEU A 318 -6.38 -6.11 5.39
N ALA A 319 -6.89 -6.42 6.58
CA ALA A 319 -6.10 -6.44 7.81
C ALA A 319 -4.99 -7.50 7.74
N ARG A 320 -5.29 -8.71 7.22
CA ARG A 320 -4.28 -9.76 6.98
C ARG A 320 -3.20 -9.31 6.01
N LEU A 321 -3.62 -8.71 4.89
CA LEU A 321 -2.70 -8.20 3.88
C LEU A 321 -1.79 -7.10 4.44
N LYS A 322 -2.36 -6.13 5.16
CA LYS A 322 -1.62 -5.02 5.78
C LYS A 322 -0.64 -5.50 6.85
N LEU A 323 -1.03 -6.50 7.65
CA LEU A 323 -0.12 -7.10 8.62
C LEU A 323 1.05 -7.80 7.94
N ALA A 324 0.80 -8.58 6.87
CA ALA A 324 1.88 -9.19 6.09
C ALA A 324 2.80 -8.14 5.43
N ALA A 325 2.24 -7.01 4.97
CA ALA A 325 3.00 -5.88 4.45
C ALA A 325 3.90 -5.25 5.52
N SER A 326 3.37 -5.01 6.73
CA SER A 326 4.13 -4.42 7.83
C SER A 326 5.27 -5.30 8.36
N LEU A 327 5.29 -6.59 7.97
CA LEU A 327 6.40 -7.50 8.23
C LEU A 327 7.48 -7.49 7.11
N GLY A 328 7.27 -6.74 6.03
CA GLY A 328 8.19 -6.71 4.89
C GLY A 328 8.16 -7.97 4.00
N ARG A 329 7.14 -8.82 4.13
CA ARG A 329 7.08 -10.15 3.45
C ARG A 329 6.19 -10.21 2.21
N LEU A 330 5.67 -9.09 1.74
CA LEU A 330 4.88 -9.07 0.51
C LEU A 330 5.75 -8.68 -0.68
N GLY A 331 5.90 -9.60 -1.63
CA GLY A 331 6.56 -9.38 -2.90
C GLY A 331 6.03 -10.33 -3.97
N PHE A 332 6.25 -10.01 -5.24
CA PHE A 332 5.85 -10.85 -6.37
C PHE A 332 6.52 -12.24 -6.38
N TRP A 333 7.53 -12.44 -5.54
CA TRP A 333 8.28 -13.70 -5.37
C TRP A 333 7.79 -14.57 -4.22
N THR A 334 6.75 -14.18 -3.50
CA THR A 334 6.18 -14.93 -2.37
C THR A 334 4.81 -15.54 -2.70
N LEU A 335 4.42 -15.51 -3.97
CA LEU A 335 3.16 -16.10 -4.46
C LEU A 335 3.42 -17.55 -4.92
#